data_ffaa1fccb1261042679856406a8d2122
#
_entry.id   ffaa1fccb1261042679856406a8d2122
#
_cell.length_a   1.000
_cell.length_b   1.000
_cell.length_c   1.000
_cell.angle_alpha   90.00
_cell.angle_beta   90.00
_cell.angle_gamma   90.00
#
_symmetry.space_group_name_H-M   'P 1'
#
loop_
_entity.id
_entity.type
_entity.pdbx_description
1 polymer ?
#
loop_
_entity_poly.entity_id
_entity_poly.type
_entity_poly.pdbx_seq_one_letter_code
_entity_poly.pdbx_strand_id
1 'polypeptide(L)'
;MSVVGTGYLGATHAACMAELGHDVTGIDTDPAKVAALSSGRVPFWEPGLDEVLQRGLASGRLRFSTDPADAAHAQVHFLCVGTPQRADSPAADLSQVHGAINALLPVLSEGALLVGKSTVPVGTAAGIADQVAPTGARVAWNPEFLREGHAVEDTLRPDRLVFGVRDAADEDTLREVYAALLDAGTPLLVTDFATAELVKVAANAFLATKISFINAMAEVCEATGGDIVTLSAALGMDPRIGPQFLRAGLGFGGGCLPKDIRAFMARAGELGVDEALMFLRDIDDINIRRRQHTVDLAVDALGGDATGRRVTVWGAAFKPDSDDVRDSPALHVAAALRAAGARVTVHDPRAVDNARAMFPDLDYAETADEAARDADVVLLLTEWSDYRQIDPTHIGRLVAARRIIDARNALDPAAWRAAGWTYRALGRPIA
;
A
#
# COMPACT_ATOMS: atom_id res chain seq x y z
N MET A 1 -5.55 -24.04 -11.00
CA MET A 1 -4.83 -22.81 -11.43
C MET A 1 -3.50 -22.69 -10.76
N SER A 2 -2.60 -21.82 -11.27
CA SER A 2 -1.39 -21.45 -10.55
C SER A 2 -1.34 -19.94 -10.26
N VAL A 3 -0.60 -19.56 -9.21
CA VAL A 3 -0.32 -18.16 -8.86
C VAL A 3 1.18 -18.01 -8.73
N VAL A 4 1.78 -17.23 -9.63
CA VAL A 4 3.23 -17.05 -9.73
C VAL A 4 3.64 -15.72 -9.10
N GLY A 5 4.54 -15.80 -8.11
CA GLY A 5 4.87 -14.74 -7.19
C GLY A 5 3.91 -14.74 -6.01
N THR A 6 4.36 -15.26 -4.86
CA THR A 6 3.56 -15.36 -3.63
C THR A 6 3.97 -14.30 -2.60
N GLY A 7 4.21 -13.08 -3.08
CA GLY A 7 4.28 -11.89 -2.24
C GLY A 7 2.89 -11.53 -1.70
N TYR A 8 2.73 -10.30 -1.22
CA TYR A 8 1.48 -9.84 -0.61
C TYR A 8 0.25 -10.11 -1.50
N LEU A 9 0.28 -9.67 -2.76
CA LEU A 9 -0.81 -9.89 -3.72
C LEU A 9 -1.03 -11.38 -4.00
N GLY A 10 0.04 -12.13 -4.33
CA GLY A 10 -0.10 -13.49 -4.81
C GLY A 10 -0.48 -14.48 -3.72
N ALA A 11 0.05 -14.36 -2.50
CA ALA A 11 -0.34 -15.22 -1.38
C ALA A 11 -1.82 -15.01 -1.01
N THR A 12 -2.26 -13.74 -0.95
CA THR A 12 -3.67 -13.40 -0.70
C THR A 12 -4.57 -13.95 -1.80
N HIS A 13 -4.19 -13.73 -3.07
CA HIS A 13 -4.97 -14.23 -4.21
C HIS A 13 -5.05 -15.76 -4.22
N ALA A 14 -3.92 -16.46 -3.99
CA ALA A 14 -3.90 -17.93 -3.96
C ALA A 14 -4.79 -18.50 -2.85
N ALA A 15 -4.72 -17.95 -1.64
CA ALA A 15 -5.55 -18.37 -0.52
C ALA A 15 -7.04 -18.11 -0.77
N CYS A 16 -7.39 -16.92 -1.27
CA CYS A 16 -8.78 -16.57 -1.57
C CYS A 16 -9.37 -17.37 -2.75
N MET A 17 -8.57 -17.68 -3.79
CA MET A 17 -9.05 -18.55 -4.88
C MET A 17 -9.28 -19.98 -4.39
N ALA A 18 -8.46 -20.49 -3.48
CA ALA A 18 -8.71 -21.79 -2.85
C ALA A 18 -10.00 -21.78 -2.00
N GLU A 19 -10.27 -20.70 -1.28
CA GLU A 19 -11.52 -20.48 -0.51
C GLU A 19 -12.74 -20.45 -1.44
N LEU A 20 -12.62 -19.89 -2.65
CA LEU A 20 -13.67 -19.91 -3.69
C LEU A 20 -13.85 -21.28 -4.35
N GLY A 21 -13.05 -22.29 -3.97
CA GLY A 21 -13.21 -23.68 -4.39
C GLY A 21 -12.27 -24.14 -5.49
N HIS A 22 -11.31 -23.33 -5.91
CA HIS A 22 -10.32 -23.70 -6.93
C HIS A 22 -9.16 -24.50 -6.34
N ASP A 23 -8.58 -25.41 -7.14
CA ASP A 23 -7.30 -26.05 -6.83
C ASP A 23 -6.16 -25.13 -7.27
N VAL A 24 -5.35 -24.67 -6.31
CA VAL A 24 -4.37 -23.59 -6.51
C VAL A 24 -2.96 -24.07 -6.12
N THR A 25 -2.00 -23.82 -7.02
CA THR A 25 -0.57 -23.97 -6.73
C THR A 25 0.10 -22.60 -6.74
N GLY A 26 0.57 -22.12 -5.58
CA GLY A 26 1.40 -20.93 -5.49
C GLY A 26 2.86 -21.27 -5.83
N ILE A 27 3.47 -20.50 -6.73
CA ILE A 27 4.86 -20.66 -7.15
C ILE A 27 5.65 -19.42 -6.75
N ASP A 28 6.76 -19.61 -6.02
CA ASP A 28 7.69 -18.51 -5.69
C ASP A 28 9.14 -19.04 -5.70
N THR A 29 10.08 -18.20 -6.10
CA THR A 29 11.50 -18.54 -6.14
C THR A 29 12.15 -18.53 -4.76
N ASP A 30 11.52 -17.97 -3.74
CA ASP A 30 12.03 -17.89 -2.36
C ASP A 30 11.61 -19.12 -1.55
N PRO A 31 12.53 -20.05 -1.23
CA PRO A 31 12.21 -21.27 -0.49
C PRO A 31 11.75 -20.98 0.95
N ALA A 32 12.22 -19.89 1.56
CA ALA A 32 11.82 -19.54 2.93
C ALA A 32 10.35 -19.10 2.96
N LYS A 33 9.93 -18.32 1.97
CA LYS A 33 8.56 -17.89 1.79
C LYS A 33 7.64 -19.08 1.50
N VAL A 34 8.03 -19.96 0.57
CA VAL A 34 7.28 -21.18 0.25
C VAL A 34 7.12 -22.07 1.49
N ALA A 35 8.19 -22.26 2.28
CA ALA A 35 8.14 -23.03 3.52
C ALA A 35 7.20 -22.41 4.57
N ALA A 36 7.25 -21.10 4.74
CA ALA A 36 6.35 -20.37 5.65
C ALA A 36 4.88 -20.55 5.24
N LEU A 37 4.54 -20.27 3.98
CA LEU A 37 3.18 -20.40 3.45
C LEU A 37 2.68 -21.85 3.51
N SER A 38 3.52 -22.83 3.17
CA SER A 38 3.18 -24.27 3.26
C SER A 38 2.94 -24.73 4.70
N SER A 39 3.51 -24.05 5.70
CA SER A 39 3.25 -24.30 7.12
C SER A 39 2.04 -23.53 7.68
N GLY A 40 1.30 -22.81 6.84
CA GLY A 40 0.13 -22.02 7.26
C GLY A 40 0.48 -20.70 7.92
N ARG A 41 1.69 -20.16 7.70
CA ARG A 41 2.15 -18.87 8.22
C ARG A 41 2.37 -17.87 7.08
N VAL A 42 1.74 -16.71 7.19
CA VAL A 42 1.94 -15.61 6.23
C VAL A 42 3.20 -14.83 6.61
N PRO A 43 4.14 -14.55 5.67
CA PRO A 43 5.38 -13.82 5.96
C PRO A 43 5.19 -12.29 6.03
N PHE A 44 3.98 -11.80 6.17
CA PHE A 44 3.58 -10.40 6.35
C PHE A 44 2.26 -10.36 7.13
N TRP A 45 1.89 -9.21 7.66
CA TRP A 45 0.65 -9.09 8.42
C TRP A 45 -0.51 -8.63 7.53
N GLU A 46 -1.59 -9.43 7.50
CA GLU A 46 -2.86 -9.11 6.84
C GLU A 46 -4.01 -9.73 7.62
N PRO A 47 -4.99 -8.93 8.08
CA PRO A 47 -6.12 -9.45 8.86
C PRO A 47 -6.88 -10.56 8.13
N GLY A 48 -7.09 -11.70 8.81
CA GLY A 48 -7.88 -12.82 8.31
C GLY A 48 -7.19 -13.70 7.27
N LEU A 49 -5.96 -13.36 6.83
CA LEU A 49 -5.29 -14.16 5.79
C LEU A 49 -4.73 -15.48 6.31
N ASP A 50 -4.24 -15.52 7.56
CA ASP A 50 -3.75 -16.77 8.16
C ASP A 50 -4.84 -17.84 8.20
N GLU A 51 -6.08 -17.44 8.56
CA GLU A 51 -7.22 -18.35 8.65
C GLU A 51 -7.64 -18.86 7.27
N VAL A 52 -7.66 -18.00 6.25
CA VAL A 52 -7.99 -18.39 4.85
C VAL A 52 -6.91 -19.32 4.31
N LEU A 53 -5.64 -18.99 4.53
CA LEU A 53 -4.50 -19.80 4.13
C LEU A 53 -4.59 -21.22 4.75
N GLN A 54 -4.81 -21.30 6.07
CA GLN A 54 -4.91 -22.58 6.79
C GLN A 54 -6.10 -23.43 6.30
N ARG A 55 -7.25 -22.82 6.02
CA ARG A 55 -8.40 -23.53 5.43
C ARG A 55 -8.08 -24.08 4.03
N GLY A 56 -7.45 -23.28 3.18
CA GLY A 56 -7.01 -23.71 1.85
C GLY A 56 -6.05 -24.89 1.89
N LEU A 57 -5.06 -24.84 2.77
CA LEU A 57 -4.09 -25.95 2.98
C LEU A 57 -4.79 -27.21 3.54
N ALA A 58 -5.64 -27.07 4.56
CA ALA A 58 -6.34 -28.18 5.19
C ALA A 58 -7.32 -28.88 4.24
N SER A 59 -7.93 -28.15 3.31
CA SER A 59 -8.80 -28.71 2.27
C SER A 59 -8.06 -29.47 1.17
N GLY A 60 -6.72 -29.33 1.10
CA GLY A 60 -5.88 -29.86 0.02
C GLY A 60 -5.98 -29.08 -1.30
N ARG A 61 -6.77 -28.01 -1.35
CA ARG A 61 -6.93 -27.17 -2.56
C ARG A 61 -5.78 -26.19 -2.77
N LEU A 62 -5.01 -25.87 -1.73
CA LEU A 62 -3.89 -24.94 -1.79
C LEU A 62 -2.58 -25.65 -1.50
N ARG A 63 -1.58 -25.43 -2.33
CA ARG A 63 -0.20 -25.85 -2.09
C ARG A 63 0.76 -24.80 -2.63
N PHE A 64 2.02 -24.87 -2.16
CA PHE A 64 3.08 -23.98 -2.60
C PHE A 64 4.32 -24.76 -3.04
N SER A 65 5.04 -24.26 -4.04
CA SER A 65 6.24 -24.89 -4.58
C SER A 65 7.24 -23.83 -5.06
N THR A 66 8.51 -24.23 -5.10
CA THR A 66 9.57 -23.45 -5.76
C THR A 66 9.79 -23.86 -7.21
N ASP A 67 9.18 -24.99 -7.65
CA ASP A 67 9.35 -25.53 -9.00
C ASP A 67 8.20 -25.08 -9.92
N PRO A 68 8.46 -24.31 -10.99
CA PRO A 68 7.46 -23.96 -11.99
C PRO A 68 6.78 -25.18 -12.65
N ALA A 69 7.45 -26.35 -12.69
CA ALA A 69 6.87 -27.57 -13.26
C ALA A 69 5.61 -28.05 -12.52
N ASP A 70 5.47 -27.70 -11.24
CA ASP A 70 4.26 -28.00 -10.45
C ASP A 70 3.02 -27.22 -10.93
N ALA A 71 3.22 -26.20 -11.77
CA ALA A 71 2.15 -25.46 -12.42
C ALA A 71 1.69 -26.04 -13.76
N ALA A 72 2.36 -27.05 -14.32
CA ALA A 72 2.14 -27.57 -15.68
C ALA A 72 0.70 -28.06 -15.94
N HIS A 73 -0.04 -28.46 -14.91
CA HIS A 73 -1.43 -28.93 -15.03
C HIS A 73 -2.46 -27.79 -14.88
N ALA A 74 -2.03 -26.57 -14.63
CA ALA A 74 -2.93 -25.44 -14.47
C ALA A 74 -3.46 -24.98 -15.84
N GLN A 75 -4.76 -24.72 -15.89
CA GLN A 75 -5.41 -24.12 -17.08
C GLN A 75 -5.31 -22.59 -17.07
N VAL A 76 -5.17 -22.00 -15.88
CA VAL A 76 -5.06 -20.56 -15.67
C VAL A 76 -3.85 -20.27 -14.77
N HIS A 77 -2.99 -19.34 -15.21
CA HIS A 77 -1.78 -18.95 -14.51
C HIS A 77 -1.83 -17.47 -14.17
N PHE A 78 -1.99 -17.12 -12.91
CA PHE A 78 -1.97 -15.73 -12.45
C PHE A 78 -0.53 -15.26 -12.21
N LEU A 79 -0.16 -14.12 -12.82
CA LEU A 79 1.12 -13.47 -12.65
C LEU A 79 0.98 -12.36 -11.60
N CYS A 80 1.53 -12.61 -10.40
CA CYS A 80 1.38 -11.74 -9.21
C CYS A 80 2.74 -11.25 -8.67
N VAL A 81 3.75 -11.17 -9.52
CA VAL A 81 5.11 -10.75 -9.13
C VAL A 81 5.21 -9.25 -8.93
N GLY A 82 6.20 -8.82 -8.15
CA GLY A 82 6.46 -7.41 -7.90
C GLY A 82 6.96 -6.64 -9.13
N THR A 83 6.63 -5.36 -9.16
CA THR A 83 7.13 -4.39 -10.16
C THR A 83 7.69 -3.18 -9.41
N PRO A 84 8.86 -3.31 -8.76
CA PRO A 84 9.46 -2.20 -8.03
C PRO A 84 9.90 -1.09 -8.99
N GLN A 85 10.19 0.08 -8.44
CA GLN A 85 10.84 1.14 -9.19
C GLN A 85 12.28 0.72 -9.50
N ARG A 86 12.79 1.06 -10.68
CA ARG A 86 14.20 0.87 -11.04
C ARG A 86 15.10 1.70 -10.13
N ALA A 87 16.32 1.22 -9.87
CA ALA A 87 17.27 1.93 -9.03
C ALA A 87 17.82 3.21 -9.70
N ASP A 88 17.84 3.25 -11.04
CA ASP A 88 18.43 4.29 -11.86
C ASP A 88 17.41 5.27 -12.48
N SER A 89 16.12 5.00 -12.32
CA SER A 89 15.07 5.82 -12.94
C SER A 89 13.70 5.64 -12.25
N PRO A 90 12.75 6.54 -12.47
CA PRO A 90 11.37 6.41 -11.94
C PRO A 90 10.57 5.29 -12.64
N ALA A 91 11.07 4.68 -13.70
CA ALA A 91 10.38 3.61 -14.44
C ALA A 91 10.22 2.34 -13.61
N ALA A 92 9.23 1.52 -13.95
CA ALA A 92 9.03 0.21 -13.33
C ALA A 92 10.12 -0.79 -13.79
N ASP A 93 10.60 -1.62 -12.86
CA ASP A 93 11.43 -2.76 -13.15
C ASP A 93 10.57 -3.99 -13.46
N LEU A 94 10.61 -4.46 -14.67
CA LEU A 94 9.87 -5.64 -15.15
C LEU A 94 10.69 -6.93 -15.13
N SER A 95 11.88 -6.93 -14.53
CA SER A 95 12.76 -8.12 -14.48
C SER A 95 12.06 -9.34 -13.86
N GLN A 96 11.30 -9.13 -12.78
CA GLN A 96 10.53 -10.20 -12.13
C GLN A 96 9.39 -10.71 -13.03
N VAL A 97 8.73 -9.81 -13.77
CA VAL A 97 7.66 -10.17 -14.72
C VAL A 97 8.23 -11.06 -15.84
N HIS A 98 9.30 -10.60 -16.49
CA HIS A 98 9.94 -11.39 -17.55
C HIS A 98 10.56 -12.69 -17.04
N GLY A 99 11.15 -12.69 -15.84
CA GLY A 99 11.67 -13.88 -15.18
C GLY A 99 10.59 -14.93 -14.93
N ALA A 100 9.43 -14.52 -14.42
CA ALA A 100 8.29 -15.41 -14.17
C ALA A 100 7.70 -15.98 -15.47
N ILE A 101 7.58 -15.14 -16.52
CA ILE A 101 7.10 -15.60 -17.81
C ILE A 101 8.07 -16.62 -18.40
N ASN A 102 9.38 -16.34 -18.41
CA ASN A 102 10.38 -17.26 -18.94
C ASN A 102 10.38 -18.61 -18.20
N ALA A 103 10.12 -18.61 -16.89
CA ALA A 103 9.99 -19.83 -16.10
C ALA A 103 8.70 -20.61 -16.43
N LEU A 104 7.62 -19.93 -16.84
CA LEU A 104 6.37 -20.55 -17.21
C LEU A 104 6.36 -21.09 -18.66
N LEU A 105 7.06 -20.44 -19.61
CA LEU A 105 7.01 -20.82 -21.03
C LEU A 105 7.17 -22.33 -21.28
N PRO A 106 8.10 -23.07 -20.61
CA PRO A 106 8.26 -24.52 -20.83
C PRO A 106 7.10 -25.36 -20.32
N VAL A 107 6.27 -24.84 -19.44
CA VAL A 107 5.19 -25.58 -18.76
C VAL A 107 3.78 -25.13 -19.18
N LEU A 108 3.66 -24.04 -19.94
CA LEU A 108 2.39 -23.60 -20.50
C LEU A 108 1.87 -24.61 -21.51
N SER A 109 0.65 -25.09 -21.31
CA SER A 109 -0.05 -25.94 -22.27
C SER A 109 -0.79 -25.12 -23.32
N GLU A 110 -1.00 -25.71 -24.51
CA GLU A 110 -1.85 -25.12 -25.53
C GLU A 110 -3.25 -24.80 -24.97
N GLY A 111 -3.74 -23.59 -25.22
CA GLY A 111 -5.05 -23.13 -24.71
C GLY A 111 -5.04 -22.66 -23.25
N ALA A 112 -3.95 -22.82 -22.49
CA ALA A 112 -3.87 -22.23 -21.15
C ALA A 112 -3.99 -20.70 -21.20
N LEU A 113 -4.50 -20.10 -20.12
CA LEU A 113 -4.64 -18.65 -20.01
C LEU A 113 -3.64 -18.09 -18.98
N LEU A 114 -2.70 -17.26 -19.43
CA LEU A 114 -1.84 -16.47 -18.56
C LEU A 114 -2.54 -15.13 -18.23
N VAL A 115 -2.75 -14.87 -16.95
CA VAL A 115 -3.50 -13.70 -16.46
C VAL A 115 -2.57 -12.78 -15.68
N GLY A 116 -2.28 -11.60 -16.21
CA GLY A 116 -1.51 -10.59 -15.49
C GLY A 116 -2.35 -9.89 -14.44
N LYS A 117 -1.89 -9.88 -13.18
CA LYS A 117 -2.47 -9.08 -12.07
C LYS A 117 -1.54 -7.97 -11.60
N SER A 118 -0.24 -8.09 -11.85
CA SER A 118 0.75 -7.08 -11.47
C SER A 118 0.45 -5.73 -12.13
N THR A 119 0.76 -4.64 -11.41
CA THR A 119 0.70 -3.29 -12.00
C THR A 119 1.90 -3.09 -12.92
N VAL A 120 1.66 -2.85 -14.20
CA VAL A 120 2.69 -2.72 -15.22
C VAL A 120 2.48 -1.48 -16.09
N PRO A 121 3.52 -0.97 -16.76
CA PRO A 121 3.39 0.06 -17.78
C PRO A 121 2.52 -0.38 -18.94
N VAL A 122 1.71 0.53 -19.47
CA VAL A 122 0.82 0.27 -20.62
C VAL A 122 1.62 -0.25 -21.83
N GLY A 123 1.10 -1.34 -22.43
CA GLY A 123 1.71 -2.05 -23.55
C GLY A 123 2.48 -3.31 -23.13
N THR A 124 2.66 -3.55 -21.84
CA THR A 124 3.35 -4.75 -21.34
C THR A 124 2.56 -6.02 -21.65
N ALA A 125 1.25 -6.03 -21.45
CA ALA A 125 0.39 -7.18 -21.74
C ALA A 125 0.44 -7.61 -23.21
N ALA A 126 0.48 -6.65 -24.13
CA ALA A 126 0.62 -6.94 -25.55
C ALA A 126 1.96 -7.61 -25.88
N GLY A 127 3.07 -7.10 -25.33
CA GLY A 127 4.40 -7.70 -25.50
C GLY A 127 4.50 -9.11 -24.90
N ILE A 128 3.85 -9.34 -23.75
CA ILE A 128 3.75 -10.67 -23.15
C ILE A 128 2.95 -11.62 -24.03
N ALA A 129 1.84 -11.15 -24.61
CA ALA A 129 1.03 -11.98 -25.51
C ALA A 129 1.82 -12.44 -26.74
N ASP A 130 2.65 -11.56 -27.32
CA ASP A 130 3.53 -11.90 -28.44
C ASP A 130 4.62 -12.92 -28.02
N GLN A 131 5.16 -12.81 -26.82
CA GLN A 131 6.14 -13.75 -26.25
C GLN A 131 5.55 -15.14 -25.99
N VAL A 132 4.31 -15.20 -25.53
CA VAL A 132 3.60 -16.43 -25.14
C VAL A 132 2.98 -17.15 -26.35
N ALA A 133 2.65 -16.41 -27.40
CA ALA A 133 1.95 -16.95 -28.60
C ALA A 133 2.54 -18.26 -29.17
N PRO A 134 3.88 -18.47 -29.23
CA PRO A 134 4.44 -19.71 -29.75
C PRO A 134 4.10 -20.97 -28.95
N THR A 135 3.65 -20.84 -27.69
CA THR A 135 3.22 -21.98 -26.85
C THR A 135 1.78 -22.40 -27.12
N GLY A 136 1.00 -21.62 -27.87
CA GLY A 136 -0.44 -21.78 -28.02
C GLY A 136 -1.25 -21.35 -26.81
N ALA A 137 -0.62 -20.84 -25.76
CA ALA A 137 -1.32 -20.24 -24.61
C ALA A 137 -1.82 -18.82 -24.93
N ARG A 138 -2.82 -18.38 -24.20
CA ARG A 138 -3.48 -17.08 -24.37
C ARG A 138 -3.13 -16.14 -23.20
N VAL A 139 -3.39 -14.86 -23.36
CA VAL A 139 -3.11 -13.84 -22.31
C VAL A 139 -4.35 -13.01 -22.04
N ALA A 140 -4.58 -12.72 -20.77
CA ALA A 140 -5.54 -11.73 -20.31
C ALA A 140 -4.89 -10.80 -19.26
N TRP A 141 -5.49 -9.64 -19.02
CA TRP A 141 -5.04 -8.73 -17.96
C TRP A 141 -6.18 -8.47 -16.99
N ASN A 142 -5.96 -8.80 -15.73
CA ASN A 142 -6.92 -8.60 -14.66
C ASN A 142 -6.26 -7.84 -13.50
N PRO A 143 -6.17 -6.50 -13.60
CA PRO A 143 -5.55 -5.70 -12.56
C PRO A 143 -6.24 -5.89 -11.21
N GLU A 144 -5.46 -5.77 -10.13
CA GLU A 144 -5.95 -5.82 -8.77
C GLU A 144 -6.25 -4.42 -8.23
N PHE A 145 -7.16 -4.35 -7.25
CA PHE A 145 -7.53 -3.10 -6.57
C PHE A 145 -7.51 -3.28 -5.04
N LEU A 146 -6.70 -4.20 -4.55
CA LEU A 146 -6.59 -4.53 -3.13
C LEU A 146 -6.11 -3.33 -2.30
N ARG A 147 -6.59 -3.28 -1.06
CA ARG A 147 -6.06 -2.41 -0.02
C ARG A 147 -5.37 -3.27 1.03
N GLU A 148 -4.10 -3.04 1.30
CA GLU A 148 -3.42 -3.68 2.44
C GLU A 148 -4.23 -3.47 3.73
N GLY A 149 -4.34 -4.49 4.58
CA GLY A 149 -5.23 -4.51 5.74
C GLY A 149 -6.68 -4.87 5.44
N HIS A 150 -7.07 -4.97 4.16
CA HIS A 150 -8.40 -5.38 3.69
C HIS A 150 -8.32 -6.32 2.48
N ALA A 151 -7.15 -6.89 2.21
CA ALA A 151 -6.90 -7.61 0.96
C ALA A 151 -7.72 -8.90 0.82
N VAL A 152 -8.00 -9.60 1.92
CA VAL A 152 -8.89 -10.76 1.92
C VAL A 152 -10.30 -10.35 1.53
N GLU A 153 -10.84 -9.30 2.14
CA GLU A 153 -12.19 -8.80 1.84
C GLU A 153 -12.27 -8.29 0.40
N ASP A 154 -11.30 -7.47 -0.02
CA ASP A 154 -11.23 -6.91 -1.37
C ASP A 154 -11.06 -7.99 -2.46
N THR A 155 -10.49 -9.17 -2.12
CA THR A 155 -10.38 -10.30 -3.06
C THR A 155 -11.67 -11.10 -3.12
N LEU A 156 -12.32 -11.35 -1.96
CA LEU A 156 -13.54 -12.16 -1.89
C LEU A 156 -14.81 -11.36 -2.19
N ARG A 157 -14.78 -10.03 -2.08
CA ARG A 157 -15.89 -9.10 -2.34
C ARG A 157 -15.38 -7.83 -3.00
N PRO A 158 -14.79 -7.91 -4.21
CA PRO A 158 -14.23 -6.75 -4.87
C PRO A 158 -15.33 -5.76 -5.30
N ASP A 159 -15.03 -4.48 -5.23
CA ASP A 159 -15.92 -3.41 -5.73
C ASP A 159 -16.20 -3.58 -7.23
N ARG A 160 -15.27 -4.15 -7.97
CA ARG A 160 -15.35 -4.41 -9.40
C ARG A 160 -14.30 -5.41 -9.87
N LEU A 161 -14.58 -6.07 -10.99
CA LEU A 161 -13.61 -6.82 -11.78
C LEU A 161 -13.36 -6.09 -13.11
N VAL A 162 -12.12 -6.12 -13.59
CA VAL A 162 -11.74 -5.60 -14.91
C VAL A 162 -11.00 -6.71 -15.66
N PHE A 163 -11.48 -7.05 -16.85
CA PHE A 163 -10.85 -8.03 -17.72
C PHE A 163 -10.38 -7.35 -19.01
N GLY A 164 -9.07 -7.28 -19.21
CA GLY A 164 -8.46 -6.94 -20.48
C GLY A 164 -8.25 -8.20 -21.28
N VAL A 165 -8.94 -8.35 -22.40
CA VAL A 165 -8.93 -9.55 -23.22
C VAL A 165 -8.81 -9.21 -24.70
N ARG A 166 -8.35 -10.17 -25.53
CA ARG A 166 -8.37 -10.06 -26.98
C ARG A 166 -9.54 -10.82 -27.59
N ASP A 167 -9.93 -11.95 -26.98
CA ASP A 167 -10.91 -12.87 -27.51
C ASP A 167 -11.99 -13.19 -26.48
N ALA A 168 -13.18 -13.55 -26.98
CA ALA A 168 -14.31 -13.94 -26.11
C ALA A 168 -14.00 -15.18 -25.26
N ALA A 169 -13.19 -16.11 -25.77
CA ALA A 169 -12.79 -17.30 -25.02
C ALA A 169 -11.92 -16.97 -23.78
N ASP A 170 -11.19 -15.86 -23.79
CA ASP A 170 -10.43 -15.38 -22.64
C ASP A 170 -11.35 -14.82 -21.56
N GLU A 171 -12.37 -14.06 -22.00
CA GLU A 171 -13.45 -13.58 -21.13
C GLU A 171 -14.21 -14.74 -20.49
N ASP A 172 -14.64 -15.73 -21.29
CA ASP A 172 -15.37 -16.88 -20.78
C ASP A 172 -14.57 -17.64 -19.71
N THR A 173 -13.28 -17.88 -19.94
CA THR A 173 -12.40 -18.52 -18.96
C THR A 173 -12.32 -17.70 -17.64
N LEU A 174 -12.18 -16.38 -17.73
CA LEU A 174 -12.14 -15.52 -16.53
C LEU A 174 -13.50 -15.47 -15.83
N ARG A 175 -14.60 -15.50 -16.56
CA ARG A 175 -15.96 -15.60 -15.99
C ARG A 175 -16.15 -16.88 -15.20
N GLU A 176 -15.63 -18.02 -15.67
CA GLU A 176 -15.64 -19.29 -14.93
C GLU A 176 -14.81 -19.18 -13.64
N VAL A 177 -13.60 -18.58 -13.70
CA VAL A 177 -12.74 -18.39 -12.54
C VAL A 177 -13.42 -17.53 -11.47
N TYR A 178 -14.09 -16.47 -11.87
CA TYR A 178 -14.74 -15.51 -10.96
C TYR A 178 -16.25 -15.72 -10.83
N ALA A 179 -16.79 -16.89 -11.23
CA ALA A 179 -18.23 -17.13 -11.26
C ALA A 179 -18.91 -16.82 -9.93
N ALA A 180 -18.35 -17.29 -8.80
CA ALA A 180 -18.91 -17.04 -7.47
C ALA A 180 -19.03 -15.54 -7.13
N LEU A 181 -18.08 -14.72 -7.57
CA LEU A 181 -18.10 -13.27 -7.34
C LEU A 181 -19.10 -12.57 -8.27
N LEU A 182 -19.17 -13.00 -9.52
CA LEU A 182 -20.11 -12.46 -10.50
C LEU A 182 -21.56 -12.81 -10.13
N ASP A 183 -21.81 -14.04 -9.68
CA ASP A 183 -23.12 -14.49 -9.19
C ASP A 183 -23.54 -13.72 -7.92
N ALA A 184 -22.59 -13.28 -7.11
CA ALA A 184 -22.81 -12.40 -5.97
C ALA A 184 -23.09 -10.94 -6.37
N GLY A 185 -23.03 -10.60 -7.66
CA GLY A 185 -23.36 -9.27 -8.19
C GLY A 185 -22.18 -8.33 -8.32
N THR A 186 -20.93 -8.79 -8.25
CA THR A 186 -19.75 -7.95 -8.48
C THR A 186 -19.79 -7.36 -9.89
N PRO A 187 -19.69 -6.02 -10.06
CA PRO A 187 -19.64 -5.38 -11.36
C PRO A 187 -18.42 -5.84 -12.17
N LEU A 188 -18.62 -6.12 -13.45
CA LEU A 188 -17.58 -6.51 -14.39
C LEU A 188 -17.46 -5.50 -15.53
N LEU A 189 -16.24 -5.05 -15.80
CA LEU A 189 -15.87 -4.31 -17.00
C LEU A 189 -14.96 -5.18 -17.86
N VAL A 190 -15.37 -5.46 -19.09
CA VAL A 190 -14.56 -6.14 -20.11
C VAL A 190 -14.02 -5.09 -21.08
N THR A 191 -12.73 -5.15 -21.41
CA THR A 191 -12.05 -4.17 -22.24
C THR A 191 -10.82 -4.78 -22.90
N ASP A 192 -10.02 -3.96 -23.61
CA ASP A 192 -8.71 -4.33 -24.16
C ASP A 192 -7.60 -4.29 -23.11
N PHE A 193 -6.40 -4.79 -23.48
CA PHE A 193 -5.23 -4.81 -22.58
C PHE A 193 -4.80 -3.42 -22.13
N ALA A 194 -4.69 -2.48 -23.07
CA ALA A 194 -4.16 -1.14 -22.78
C ALA A 194 -5.09 -0.42 -21.78
N THR A 195 -6.40 -0.52 -21.96
CA THR A 195 -7.37 0.07 -21.05
C THR A 195 -7.31 -0.62 -19.68
N ALA A 196 -7.20 -1.95 -19.61
CA ALA A 196 -7.10 -2.67 -18.34
C ALA A 196 -5.83 -2.30 -17.55
N GLU A 197 -4.68 -2.15 -18.23
CA GLU A 197 -3.43 -1.66 -17.63
C GLU A 197 -3.59 -0.22 -17.11
N LEU A 198 -4.21 0.67 -17.91
CA LEU A 198 -4.44 2.07 -17.58
C LEU A 198 -5.37 2.26 -16.38
N VAL A 199 -6.45 1.47 -16.27
CA VAL A 199 -7.43 1.60 -15.17
C VAL A 199 -6.73 1.55 -13.81
N LYS A 200 -5.75 0.66 -13.63
CA LYS A 200 -5.03 0.53 -12.35
C LYS A 200 -4.18 1.76 -12.03
N VAL A 201 -3.32 2.16 -12.95
CA VAL A 201 -2.40 3.28 -12.71
C VAL A 201 -3.13 4.62 -12.65
N ALA A 202 -4.19 4.81 -13.46
CA ALA A 202 -5.03 6.00 -13.42
C ALA A 202 -5.82 6.10 -12.10
N ALA A 203 -6.35 4.99 -11.59
CA ALA A 203 -7.00 4.97 -10.28
C ALA A 203 -6.03 5.39 -9.17
N ASN A 204 -4.81 4.81 -9.13
CA ASN A 204 -3.80 5.16 -8.15
C ASN A 204 -3.35 6.62 -8.28
N ALA A 205 -3.17 7.14 -9.49
CA ALA A 205 -2.84 8.53 -9.74
C ALA A 205 -3.95 9.49 -9.24
N PHE A 206 -5.22 9.14 -9.46
CA PHE A 206 -6.35 9.94 -8.99
C PHE A 206 -6.46 9.92 -7.46
N LEU A 207 -6.26 8.76 -6.82
CA LEU A 207 -6.25 8.65 -5.36
C LEU A 207 -5.12 9.47 -4.73
N ALA A 208 -3.90 9.40 -5.30
CA ALA A 208 -2.77 10.23 -4.88
C ALA A 208 -3.09 11.73 -5.04
N THR A 209 -3.74 12.11 -6.14
CA THR A 209 -4.18 13.50 -6.39
C THR A 209 -5.15 13.98 -5.31
N LYS A 210 -6.15 13.17 -4.92
CA LYS A 210 -7.09 13.54 -3.84
C LYS A 210 -6.36 13.79 -2.52
N ILE A 211 -5.40 12.93 -2.14
CA ILE A 211 -4.63 13.09 -0.90
C ILE A 211 -3.76 14.34 -0.96
N SER A 212 -3.01 14.55 -2.05
CA SER A 212 -2.17 15.74 -2.17
C SER A 212 -2.98 17.03 -2.30
N PHE A 213 -4.14 16.99 -2.97
CA PHE A 213 -5.05 18.12 -3.01
C PHE A 213 -5.50 18.55 -1.60
N ILE A 214 -6.00 17.61 -0.78
CA ILE A 214 -6.46 17.98 0.57
C ILE A 214 -5.27 18.40 1.47
N ASN A 215 -4.07 17.87 1.24
CA ASN A 215 -2.85 18.28 1.92
C ASN A 215 -2.42 19.71 1.53
N ALA A 216 -2.56 20.08 0.25
CA ALA A 216 -2.36 21.48 -0.18
C ALA A 216 -3.40 22.41 0.48
N MET A 217 -4.65 21.98 0.59
CA MET A 217 -5.69 22.75 1.29
C MET A 217 -5.38 22.88 2.80
N ALA A 218 -4.71 21.90 3.39
CA ALA A 218 -4.24 22.00 4.79
C ALA A 218 -3.23 23.15 4.96
N GLU A 219 -2.30 23.36 4.01
CA GLU A 219 -1.36 24.50 4.02
C GLU A 219 -2.12 25.83 3.93
N VAL A 220 -3.17 25.91 3.10
CA VAL A 220 -4.02 27.10 3.00
C VAL A 220 -4.78 27.34 4.31
N CYS A 221 -5.32 26.30 4.93
CA CYS A 221 -6.00 26.40 6.24
C CYS A 221 -5.03 26.92 7.32
N GLU A 222 -3.79 26.41 7.36
CA GLU A 222 -2.76 26.89 8.30
C GLU A 222 -2.48 28.39 8.13
N ALA A 223 -2.43 28.89 6.89
CA ALA A 223 -2.18 30.29 6.58
C ALA A 223 -3.37 31.23 6.85
N THR A 224 -4.61 30.71 6.78
CA THR A 224 -5.84 31.49 6.88
C THR A 224 -6.59 31.33 8.20
N GLY A 225 -6.14 30.40 9.07
CA GLY A 225 -6.85 30.03 10.31
C GLY A 225 -8.06 29.14 10.07
N GLY A 226 -8.20 28.51 8.89
CA GLY A 226 -9.23 27.50 8.61
C GLY A 226 -8.97 26.17 9.32
N ASP A 227 -9.99 25.29 9.34
CA ASP A 227 -9.89 23.91 9.86
C ASP A 227 -10.05 22.92 8.72
N ILE A 228 -8.99 22.16 8.44
CA ILE A 228 -8.96 21.20 7.32
C ILE A 228 -9.94 20.05 7.50
N VAL A 229 -10.22 19.64 8.73
CA VAL A 229 -11.17 18.54 9.01
C VAL A 229 -12.59 18.97 8.62
N THR A 230 -12.97 20.20 8.97
CA THR A 230 -14.26 20.79 8.59
C THR A 230 -14.34 21.01 7.08
N LEU A 231 -13.27 21.54 6.46
CA LEU A 231 -13.19 21.74 5.01
C LEU A 231 -13.33 20.40 4.26
N SER A 232 -12.59 19.39 4.68
CA SER A 232 -12.64 18.03 4.09
C SER A 232 -14.03 17.41 4.21
N ALA A 233 -14.69 17.55 5.36
CA ALA A 233 -16.06 17.08 5.56
C ALA A 233 -17.04 17.77 4.62
N ALA A 234 -16.95 19.10 4.47
CA ALA A 234 -17.82 19.86 3.58
C ALA A 234 -17.62 19.47 2.10
N LEU A 235 -16.37 19.29 1.66
CA LEU A 235 -16.07 18.81 0.29
C LEU A 235 -16.62 17.40 0.06
N GLY A 236 -16.47 16.53 1.07
CA GLY A 236 -16.94 15.14 0.98
C GLY A 236 -18.46 14.98 0.91
N MET A 237 -19.24 15.99 1.30
CA MET A 237 -20.71 16.01 1.16
C MET A 237 -21.18 16.16 -0.29
N ASP A 238 -20.33 16.68 -1.18
CA ASP A 238 -20.65 16.73 -2.61
C ASP A 238 -20.51 15.32 -3.22
N PRO A 239 -21.59 14.71 -3.74
CA PRO A 239 -21.55 13.34 -4.28
C PRO A 239 -20.61 13.20 -5.50
N ARG A 240 -20.27 14.30 -6.18
CA ARG A 240 -19.32 14.32 -7.29
C ARG A 240 -17.86 14.16 -6.81
N ILE A 241 -17.58 14.49 -5.54
CA ILE A 241 -16.26 14.43 -4.91
C ILE A 241 -16.17 13.18 -4.02
N GLY A 242 -17.12 13.00 -3.11
CA GLY A 242 -17.18 11.94 -2.11
C GLY A 242 -16.12 12.08 -1.01
N PRO A 243 -16.35 11.50 0.18
CA PRO A 243 -15.49 11.69 1.36
C PRO A 243 -14.19 10.88 1.34
N GLN A 244 -14.10 9.86 0.49
CA GLN A 244 -12.96 8.95 0.48
C GLN A 244 -11.68 9.63 -0.02
N PHE A 245 -10.55 9.33 0.63
CA PHE A 245 -9.22 9.88 0.29
C PHE A 245 -9.09 11.42 0.44
N LEU A 246 -9.94 12.05 1.26
CA LEU A 246 -9.88 13.47 1.60
C LEU A 246 -9.41 13.73 3.03
N ARG A 247 -8.68 12.81 3.65
CA ARG A 247 -8.13 13.03 4.98
C ARG A 247 -6.73 13.63 4.87
N ALA A 248 -6.59 14.88 5.32
CA ALA A 248 -5.30 15.57 5.35
C ALA A 248 -4.38 15.02 6.45
N GLY A 249 -3.09 15.02 6.18
CA GLY A 249 -2.07 14.56 7.13
C GLY A 249 -0.66 14.63 6.57
N LEU A 250 0.18 13.69 7.02
CA LEU A 250 1.59 13.55 6.72
C LEU A 250 1.90 13.19 5.25
N GLY A 251 0.89 12.82 4.46
CA GLY A 251 1.04 12.32 3.11
C GLY A 251 0.87 10.80 3.01
N PHE A 252 0.95 10.31 1.79
CA PHE A 252 0.87 8.89 1.47
C PHE A 252 2.26 8.26 1.30
N GLY A 253 2.32 6.94 1.49
CA GLY A 253 3.48 6.09 1.30
C GLY A 253 3.06 4.70 0.83
N GLY A 254 3.82 3.69 1.23
CA GLY A 254 3.59 2.30 0.87
C GLY A 254 4.17 1.90 -0.48
N GLY A 255 4.10 0.63 -0.78
CA GLY A 255 4.67 0.04 -1.99
C GLY A 255 3.89 0.28 -3.28
N CYS A 256 2.80 1.08 -3.26
CA CYS A 256 1.93 1.26 -4.43
C CYS A 256 1.89 2.70 -4.94
N LEU A 257 1.24 3.64 -4.22
CA LEU A 257 0.97 4.98 -4.75
C LEU A 257 2.24 5.72 -5.23
N PRO A 258 3.33 5.83 -4.44
CA PRO A 258 4.49 6.60 -4.86
C PRO A 258 5.15 6.04 -6.12
N LYS A 259 5.37 4.72 -6.18
CA LYS A 259 6.02 4.09 -7.33
C LYS A 259 5.15 4.13 -8.58
N ASP A 260 3.81 3.96 -8.44
CA ASP A 260 2.90 3.87 -9.58
C ASP A 260 2.75 5.22 -10.29
N ILE A 261 2.64 6.33 -9.53
CA ILE A 261 2.59 7.67 -10.16
C ILE A 261 3.90 8.03 -10.85
N ARG A 262 5.06 7.66 -10.28
CA ARG A 262 6.38 7.89 -10.88
C ARG A 262 6.58 7.03 -12.13
N ALA A 263 6.22 5.74 -12.08
CA ALA A 263 6.25 4.85 -13.24
C ALA A 263 5.28 5.29 -14.34
N PHE A 264 4.11 5.83 -13.98
CA PHE A 264 3.13 6.34 -14.95
C PHE A 264 3.66 7.58 -15.67
N MET A 265 4.27 8.53 -14.95
CA MET A 265 4.94 9.68 -15.56
C MET A 265 6.09 9.25 -16.49
N ALA A 266 6.93 8.29 -16.07
CA ALA A 266 8.01 7.78 -16.88
C ALA A 266 7.48 7.15 -18.19
N ARG A 267 6.43 6.34 -18.08
CA ARG A 267 5.80 5.70 -19.25
C ARG A 267 5.17 6.72 -20.20
N ALA A 268 4.52 7.78 -19.68
CA ALA A 268 3.99 8.85 -20.50
C ALA A 268 5.09 9.55 -21.31
N GLY A 269 6.27 9.77 -20.71
CA GLY A 269 7.45 10.31 -21.42
C GLY A 269 7.94 9.38 -22.52
N GLU A 270 8.03 8.06 -22.29
CA GLU A 270 8.39 7.07 -23.31
C GLU A 270 7.39 7.06 -24.49
N LEU A 271 6.13 7.36 -24.24
CA LEU A 271 5.06 7.44 -25.24
C LEU A 271 4.96 8.82 -25.92
N GLY A 272 5.73 9.82 -25.47
CA GLY A 272 5.70 11.19 -26.01
C GLY A 272 4.46 11.99 -25.61
N VAL A 273 3.85 11.66 -24.46
CA VAL A 273 2.65 12.35 -23.91
C VAL A 273 2.89 12.80 -22.45
N ASP A 274 4.11 13.12 -22.10
CA ASP A 274 4.54 13.52 -20.75
C ASP A 274 3.80 14.78 -20.24
N GLU A 275 3.46 15.73 -21.12
CA GLU A 275 2.71 16.92 -20.77
C GLU A 275 1.35 16.60 -20.14
N ALA A 276 0.70 15.50 -20.54
CA ALA A 276 -0.59 15.08 -20.01
C ALA A 276 -0.56 14.75 -18.51
N LEU A 277 0.59 14.32 -18.00
CA LEU A 277 0.79 13.87 -16.61
C LEU A 277 1.71 14.79 -15.79
N MET A 278 2.05 15.99 -16.29
CA MET A 278 2.93 16.94 -15.57
C MET A 278 2.40 17.26 -14.16
N PHE A 279 1.09 17.33 -13.96
CA PHE A 279 0.46 17.60 -12.67
C PHE A 279 0.81 16.55 -11.59
N LEU A 280 1.15 15.32 -11.97
CA LEU A 280 1.55 14.27 -11.03
C LEU A 280 2.89 14.56 -10.36
N ARG A 281 3.75 15.37 -10.99
CA ARG A 281 4.98 15.86 -10.35
C ARG A 281 4.64 16.75 -9.16
N ASP A 282 3.73 17.70 -9.34
CA ASP A 282 3.29 18.57 -8.26
C ASP A 282 2.61 17.78 -7.13
N ILE A 283 1.87 16.71 -7.49
CA ILE A 283 1.24 15.79 -6.53
C ILE A 283 2.29 15.08 -5.66
N ASP A 284 3.37 14.55 -6.26
CA ASP A 284 4.48 13.91 -5.53
C ASP A 284 5.26 14.94 -4.69
N ASP A 285 5.53 16.12 -5.22
CA ASP A 285 6.22 17.21 -4.52
C ASP A 285 5.42 17.71 -3.29
N ILE A 286 4.10 17.86 -3.40
CA ILE A 286 3.23 18.18 -2.25
C ILE A 286 3.35 17.07 -1.21
N ASN A 287 3.28 15.81 -1.61
CA ASN A 287 3.37 14.67 -0.70
C ASN A 287 4.69 14.66 0.09
N ILE A 288 5.81 14.91 -0.59
CA ILE A 288 7.13 14.95 0.05
C ILE A 288 7.24 16.17 0.98
N ARG A 289 6.75 17.34 0.56
CA ARG A 289 6.81 18.58 1.35
C ARG A 289 6.07 18.48 2.68
N ARG A 290 4.97 17.69 2.75
CA ARG A 290 4.24 17.47 4.02
C ARG A 290 5.10 16.75 5.07
N ARG A 291 5.99 15.86 4.66
CA ARG A 291 6.94 15.19 5.56
C ARG A 291 7.89 16.23 6.17
N GLN A 292 8.49 17.10 5.34
CA GLN A 292 9.36 18.16 5.82
C GLN A 292 8.65 19.15 6.75
N HIS A 293 7.43 19.56 6.39
CA HIS A 293 6.63 20.44 7.25
C HIS A 293 6.38 19.84 8.64
N THR A 294 6.19 18.52 8.73
CA THR A 294 6.03 17.84 10.02
C THR A 294 7.32 17.87 10.85
N VAL A 295 8.47 17.72 10.20
CA VAL A 295 9.79 17.90 10.85
C VAL A 295 9.93 19.31 11.38
N ASP A 296 9.60 20.32 10.57
CA ASP A 296 9.71 21.74 10.96
C ASP A 296 8.80 22.07 12.16
N LEU A 297 7.58 21.54 12.19
CA LEU A 297 6.66 21.66 13.32
C LEU A 297 7.22 21.02 14.61
N ALA A 298 7.89 19.87 14.48
CA ALA A 298 8.49 19.18 15.61
C ALA A 298 9.70 19.98 16.16
N VAL A 299 10.55 20.50 15.29
CA VAL A 299 11.70 21.35 15.66
C VAL A 299 11.22 22.64 16.33
N ASP A 300 10.17 23.28 15.78
CA ASP A 300 9.56 24.47 16.40
C ASP A 300 8.97 24.16 17.78
N ALA A 301 8.28 23.03 17.94
CA ALA A 301 7.76 22.60 19.25
C ALA A 301 8.86 22.34 20.27
N LEU A 302 10.08 22.02 19.82
CA LEU A 302 11.29 21.85 20.66
C LEU A 302 12.04 23.16 20.94
N GLY A 303 11.55 24.28 20.41
CA GLY A 303 12.14 25.61 20.61
C GLY A 303 13.19 25.99 19.57
N GLY A 304 13.15 25.38 18.38
CA GLY A 304 14.01 25.68 17.23
C GLY A 304 15.28 24.82 17.15
N ASP A 305 15.55 23.97 18.14
CA ASP A 305 16.72 23.07 18.17
C ASP A 305 16.31 21.69 18.67
N ALA A 306 16.53 20.68 17.82
CA ALA A 306 16.24 19.27 18.13
C ALA A 306 17.42 18.53 18.77
N THR A 307 18.62 19.16 18.86
CA THR A 307 19.85 18.51 19.32
C THR A 307 19.69 17.96 20.74
N GLY A 308 19.88 16.66 20.90
CA GLY A 308 19.78 15.94 22.17
C GLY A 308 18.37 15.82 22.75
N ARG A 309 17.34 16.39 22.09
CA ARG A 309 15.93 16.28 22.50
C ARG A 309 15.39 14.88 22.28
N ARG A 310 14.51 14.43 23.15
CA ARG A 310 13.83 13.12 23.05
C ARG A 310 12.52 13.29 22.30
N VAL A 311 12.43 12.60 21.17
CA VAL A 311 11.26 12.61 20.29
C VAL A 311 10.66 11.22 20.25
N THR A 312 9.40 11.10 20.58
CA THR A 312 8.63 9.87 20.38
C THR A 312 7.87 9.92 19.08
N VAL A 313 7.96 8.84 18.31
CA VAL A 313 7.18 8.63 17.10
C VAL A 313 6.23 7.45 17.32
N TRP A 314 4.94 7.70 17.26
CA TRP A 314 3.88 6.69 17.24
C TRP A 314 3.46 6.41 15.80
N GLY A 315 3.83 5.22 15.33
CA GLY A 315 3.62 4.75 13.96
C GLY A 315 4.91 4.68 13.16
N ALA A 316 5.13 3.53 12.53
CA ALA A 316 6.21 3.26 11.58
C ALA A 316 5.65 2.79 10.23
N ALA A 317 4.56 2.01 10.24
CA ALA A 317 3.85 1.61 9.03
C ALA A 317 3.35 2.83 8.25
N PHE A 318 3.28 2.73 6.92
CA PHE A 318 2.80 3.85 6.09
C PHE A 318 1.32 4.19 6.31
N LYS A 319 0.54 3.25 6.83
CA LYS A 319 -0.87 3.39 7.25
C LYS A 319 -1.22 2.38 8.35
N PRO A 320 -2.33 2.54 9.09
CA PRO A 320 -2.80 1.50 10.02
C PRO A 320 -3.20 0.22 9.27
N ASP A 321 -3.29 -0.86 10.02
CA ASP A 321 -3.70 -2.19 9.54
C ASP A 321 -2.77 -2.77 8.47
N SER A 322 -1.45 -2.47 8.56
CA SER A 322 -0.37 -3.00 7.73
C SER A 322 0.94 -3.00 8.50
N ASP A 323 1.85 -3.92 8.20
CA ASP A 323 3.24 -3.91 8.68
C ASP A 323 4.23 -3.36 7.63
N ASP A 324 3.72 -2.86 6.50
CA ASP A 324 4.52 -2.32 5.41
C ASP A 324 5.11 -0.96 5.74
N VAL A 325 6.43 -0.86 5.63
CA VAL A 325 7.22 0.35 5.91
C VAL A 325 7.84 0.97 4.65
N ARG A 326 7.55 0.42 3.48
CA ARG A 326 8.07 0.94 2.20
C ARG A 326 7.59 2.37 1.97
N ASP A 327 8.52 3.27 1.67
CA ASP A 327 8.27 4.72 1.53
C ASP A 327 7.38 5.29 2.67
N SER A 328 7.58 4.80 3.92
CA SER A 328 6.80 5.27 5.06
C SER A 328 7.08 6.74 5.36
N PRO A 329 6.08 7.63 5.28
CA PRO A 329 6.24 9.03 5.68
C PRO A 329 6.65 9.18 7.14
N ALA A 330 6.19 8.29 8.02
CA ALA A 330 6.51 8.28 9.43
C ALA A 330 8.00 8.04 9.68
N LEU A 331 8.58 7.01 9.04
CA LEU A 331 10.00 6.70 9.18
C LEU A 331 10.90 7.75 8.52
N HIS A 332 10.48 8.38 7.42
CA HIS A 332 11.21 9.51 6.83
C HIS A 332 11.26 10.70 7.78
N VAL A 333 10.16 11.04 8.46
CA VAL A 333 10.15 12.11 9.50
C VAL A 333 11.02 11.73 10.68
N ALA A 334 10.95 10.49 11.17
CA ALA A 334 11.77 9.99 12.25
C ALA A 334 13.27 10.09 11.93
N ALA A 335 13.67 9.64 10.73
CA ALA A 335 15.05 9.71 10.27
C ALA A 335 15.54 11.15 10.09
N ALA A 336 14.70 12.05 9.56
CA ALA A 336 15.03 13.47 9.42
C ALA A 336 15.21 14.16 10.77
N LEU A 337 14.39 13.88 11.76
CA LEU A 337 14.54 14.40 13.14
C LEU A 337 15.81 13.86 13.80
N ARG A 338 16.15 12.57 13.59
CA ARG A 338 17.42 12.03 14.05
C ARG A 338 18.61 12.74 13.38
N ALA A 339 18.54 12.98 12.07
CA ALA A 339 19.57 13.73 11.35
C ALA A 339 19.71 15.18 11.86
N ALA A 340 18.62 15.79 12.36
CA ALA A 340 18.61 17.08 13.04
C ALA A 340 19.15 17.01 14.50
N GLY A 341 19.65 15.86 14.94
CA GLY A 341 20.29 15.69 16.27
C GLY A 341 19.36 15.21 17.38
N ALA A 342 18.10 14.92 17.11
CA ALA A 342 17.17 14.37 18.10
C ALA A 342 17.50 12.90 18.45
N ARG A 343 17.12 12.49 19.66
CA ARG A 343 17.04 11.08 20.06
C ARG A 343 15.62 10.60 19.78
N VAL A 344 15.45 9.83 18.72
CA VAL A 344 14.14 9.41 18.24
C VAL A 344 13.85 7.97 18.65
N THR A 345 12.75 7.77 19.39
CA THR A 345 12.23 6.44 19.72
C THR A 345 10.92 6.20 18.99
N VAL A 346 10.87 5.13 18.20
CA VAL A 346 9.73 4.73 17.39
C VAL A 346 9.00 3.56 18.04
N HIS A 347 7.68 3.60 18.04
CA HIS A 347 6.82 2.46 18.35
C HIS A 347 5.79 2.27 17.23
N ASP A 348 5.47 1.02 16.93
CA ASP A 348 4.38 0.64 16.02
C ASP A 348 3.79 -0.70 16.49
N PRO A 349 2.47 -0.89 16.45
CA PRO A 349 1.85 -2.15 16.89
C PRO A 349 2.25 -3.39 16.09
N ARG A 350 2.72 -3.22 14.83
CA ARG A 350 3.00 -4.34 13.90
C ARG A 350 4.30 -4.22 13.11
N ALA A 351 4.80 -3.02 12.87
CA ALA A 351 5.84 -2.76 11.89
C ALA A 351 7.25 -2.57 12.50
N VAL A 352 7.45 -2.79 13.80
CA VAL A 352 8.73 -2.52 14.48
C VAL A 352 9.88 -3.32 13.85
N ASP A 353 9.70 -4.60 13.57
CA ASP A 353 10.77 -5.45 13.02
C ASP A 353 11.14 -5.03 11.59
N ASN A 354 10.13 -4.76 10.75
CA ASN A 354 10.34 -4.25 9.39
C ASN A 354 11.01 -2.86 9.40
N ALA A 355 10.59 -1.99 10.33
CA ALA A 355 11.18 -0.66 10.51
C ALA A 355 12.62 -0.74 10.96
N ARG A 356 12.94 -1.61 11.93
CA ARG A 356 14.31 -1.83 12.42
C ARG A 356 15.23 -2.36 11.33
N ALA A 357 14.74 -3.25 10.47
CA ALA A 357 15.51 -3.76 9.34
C ALA A 357 15.85 -2.66 8.31
N MET A 358 14.92 -1.73 8.07
CA MET A 358 15.08 -0.67 7.06
C MET A 358 15.79 0.57 7.61
N PHE A 359 15.57 0.93 8.88
CA PHE A 359 16.15 2.11 9.56
C PHE A 359 16.84 1.69 10.87
N PRO A 360 17.94 0.92 10.80
CA PRO A 360 18.61 0.35 11.98
C PRO A 360 19.20 1.42 12.95
N ASP A 361 19.32 2.64 12.49
CA ASP A 361 19.85 3.74 13.29
C ASP A 361 18.81 4.39 14.23
N LEU A 362 17.51 4.09 14.10
CA LEU A 362 16.48 4.58 15.00
C LEU A 362 16.38 3.69 16.24
N ASP A 363 15.95 4.26 17.37
CA ASP A 363 15.62 3.48 18.56
C ASP A 363 14.16 3.01 18.47
N TYR A 364 13.88 1.80 18.97
CA TYR A 364 12.55 1.18 18.91
C TYR A 364 12.11 0.69 20.29
N ALA A 365 10.85 0.94 20.64
CA ALA A 365 10.22 0.49 21.87
C ALA A 365 9.09 -0.53 21.57
N GLU A 366 8.88 -1.44 22.52
CA GLU A 366 7.86 -2.49 22.41
C GLU A 366 6.45 -1.98 22.73
N THR A 367 6.35 -0.86 23.48
CA THR A 367 5.07 -0.25 23.86
C THR A 367 5.07 1.26 23.63
N ALA A 368 3.86 1.81 23.40
CA ALA A 368 3.68 3.26 23.26
C ALA A 368 4.11 4.03 24.52
N ASP A 369 3.92 3.43 25.69
CA ASP A 369 4.32 3.98 26.99
C ASP A 369 5.86 4.08 27.13
N GLU A 370 6.56 3.00 26.74
CA GLU A 370 8.03 2.99 26.74
C GLU A 370 8.59 4.03 25.79
N ALA A 371 8.03 4.12 24.57
CA ALA A 371 8.43 5.13 23.60
C ALA A 371 8.24 6.56 24.14
N ALA A 372 7.16 6.79 24.88
CA ALA A 372 6.80 8.12 25.38
C ALA A 372 7.62 8.57 26.63
N ARG A 373 8.37 7.65 27.26
CA ARG A 373 9.09 7.94 28.51
C ARG A 373 10.12 9.06 28.34
N ASP A 374 9.97 10.11 29.16
CA ASP A 374 10.81 11.31 29.16
C ASP A 374 10.86 12.06 27.81
N ALA A 375 9.86 11.91 26.96
CA ALA A 375 9.79 12.58 25.66
C ALA A 375 9.57 14.10 25.82
N ASP A 376 10.29 14.90 25.05
CA ASP A 376 10.10 16.36 24.93
C ASP A 376 8.93 16.68 23.98
N VAL A 377 8.64 15.79 23.03
CA VAL A 377 7.50 15.86 22.10
C VAL A 377 7.10 14.46 21.63
N VAL A 378 5.80 14.24 21.43
CA VAL A 378 5.23 13.04 20.85
C VAL A 378 4.66 13.40 19.48
N LEU A 379 4.93 12.56 18.47
CA LEU A 379 4.38 12.68 17.12
C LEU A 379 3.50 11.47 16.84
N LEU A 380 2.24 11.68 16.46
CA LEU A 380 1.37 10.64 15.90
C LEU A 380 1.49 10.67 14.38
N LEU A 381 2.19 9.68 13.81
CA LEU A 381 2.50 9.63 12.38
C LEU A 381 1.78 8.52 11.62
N THR A 382 1.20 7.52 12.33
CA THR A 382 0.29 6.52 11.77
C THR A 382 -0.89 6.34 12.72
N GLU A 383 -2.11 6.45 12.18
CA GLU A 383 -3.34 6.57 12.96
C GLU A 383 -3.93 5.23 13.42
N TRP A 384 -3.12 4.35 14.00
CA TRP A 384 -3.59 3.09 14.58
C TRP A 384 -4.71 3.30 15.60
N SER A 385 -5.66 2.38 15.68
CA SER A 385 -6.74 2.39 16.67
C SER A 385 -6.20 2.44 18.10
N ASP A 386 -5.09 1.76 18.35
CA ASP A 386 -4.39 1.70 19.63
C ASP A 386 -4.04 3.10 20.15
N TYR A 387 -3.47 3.95 19.29
CA TYR A 387 -3.10 5.31 19.70
C TYR A 387 -4.30 6.23 19.92
N ARG A 388 -5.40 6.02 19.19
CA ARG A 388 -6.64 6.80 19.40
C ARG A 388 -7.31 6.51 20.73
N GLN A 389 -7.02 5.36 21.35
CA GLN A 389 -7.57 4.93 22.63
C GLN A 389 -6.66 5.29 23.83
N ILE A 390 -5.47 5.85 23.57
CA ILE A 390 -4.55 6.26 24.64
C ILE A 390 -5.17 7.37 25.49
N ASP A 391 -5.13 7.18 26.83
CA ASP A 391 -5.49 8.24 27.80
C ASP A 391 -4.39 9.31 27.85
N PRO A 392 -4.68 10.57 27.41
CA PRO A 392 -3.71 11.64 27.44
C PRO A 392 -3.24 11.99 28.86
N THR A 393 -4.05 11.73 29.92
CA THR A 393 -3.66 11.94 31.30
C THR A 393 -2.60 10.93 31.74
N HIS A 394 -2.74 9.67 31.31
CA HIS A 394 -1.77 8.61 31.60
C HIS A 394 -0.41 8.94 30.95
N ILE A 395 -0.39 9.16 29.64
CA ILE A 395 0.85 9.50 28.93
C ILE A 395 1.48 10.79 29.42
N GLY A 396 0.66 11.76 29.83
CA GLY A 396 1.13 13.02 30.42
C GLY A 396 1.96 12.87 31.68
N ARG A 397 1.96 11.70 32.33
CA ARG A 397 2.81 11.37 33.49
C ARG A 397 4.15 10.75 33.10
N LEU A 398 4.27 10.26 31.87
CA LEU A 398 5.47 9.58 31.36
C LEU A 398 6.41 10.52 30.63
N VAL A 399 5.87 11.53 29.95
CA VAL A 399 6.66 12.47 29.12
C VAL A 399 7.33 13.54 29.97
N ALA A 400 8.44 14.09 29.48
CA ALA A 400 9.09 15.27 30.07
C ALA A 400 8.29 16.56 29.80
N ALA A 401 7.62 16.64 28.64
CA ALA A 401 6.78 17.78 28.29
C ALA A 401 5.51 17.32 27.55
N ARG A 402 4.35 17.86 27.92
CA ARG A 402 3.07 17.54 27.31
C ARG A 402 2.89 18.27 25.98
N ARG A 403 3.64 17.84 24.95
CA ARG A 403 3.59 18.37 23.60
C ARG A 403 3.30 17.23 22.62
N ILE A 404 2.24 17.39 21.83
CA ILE A 404 1.89 16.41 20.81
C ILE A 404 1.63 17.06 19.46
N ILE A 405 2.13 16.41 18.41
CA ILE A 405 1.86 16.75 17.02
C ILE A 405 1.09 15.59 16.40
N ASP A 406 -0.18 15.82 16.10
CA ASP A 406 -1.05 14.86 15.42
C ASP A 406 -0.97 15.11 13.90
N ALA A 407 -0.10 14.38 13.24
CA ALA A 407 0.10 14.50 11.79
C ALA A 407 -0.93 13.73 10.96
N ARG A 408 -1.94 13.14 11.61
CA ARG A 408 -3.01 12.37 10.97
C ARG A 408 -4.41 12.90 11.25
N ASN A 409 -4.55 13.93 12.10
CA ASN A 409 -5.84 14.43 12.54
C ASN A 409 -6.74 13.33 13.13
N ALA A 410 -6.15 12.43 13.94
CA ALA A 410 -6.80 11.21 14.40
C ALA A 410 -7.20 11.25 15.88
N LEU A 411 -6.63 12.17 16.67
CA LEU A 411 -6.91 12.34 18.09
C LEU A 411 -7.99 13.38 18.32
N ASP A 412 -8.62 13.32 19.52
CA ASP A 412 -9.54 14.37 19.97
C ASP A 412 -8.77 15.56 20.57
N PRO A 413 -8.71 16.71 19.88
CA PRO A 413 -7.97 17.88 20.37
C PRO A 413 -8.50 18.41 21.71
N ALA A 414 -9.80 18.30 21.96
CA ALA A 414 -10.42 18.79 23.20
C ALA A 414 -9.98 17.96 24.41
N ALA A 415 -9.98 16.63 24.26
CA ALA A 415 -9.53 15.71 25.31
C ALA A 415 -8.04 15.91 25.64
N TRP A 416 -7.17 16.04 24.61
CA TRP A 416 -5.73 16.25 24.80
C TRP A 416 -5.43 17.61 25.46
N ARG A 417 -6.08 18.68 25.00
CA ARG A 417 -5.93 20.02 25.63
C ARG A 417 -6.45 20.03 27.07
N ALA A 418 -7.59 19.41 27.36
CA ALA A 418 -8.12 19.31 28.71
C ALA A 418 -7.19 18.56 29.67
N ALA A 419 -6.37 17.62 29.17
CA ALA A 419 -5.33 16.93 29.91
C ALA A 419 -4.02 17.75 30.03
N GLY A 420 -4.01 19.01 29.58
CA GLY A 420 -2.89 19.95 29.72
C GLY A 420 -1.81 19.80 28.63
N TRP A 421 -2.14 19.22 27.48
CA TRP A 421 -1.20 19.11 26.37
C TRP A 421 -1.22 20.33 25.46
N THR A 422 -0.06 20.76 25.00
CA THR A 422 0.09 21.59 23.80
C THR A 422 -0.16 20.69 22.60
N TYR A 423 -1.35 20.78 22.02
CA TYR A 423 -1.78 19.98 20.88
C TYR A 423 -1.66 20.78 19.60
N ARG A 424 -0.92 20.24 18.63
CA ARG A 424 -0.84 20.74 17.25
C ARG A 424 -1.28 19.66 16.28
N ALA A 425 -1.88 20.05 15.16
CA ALA A 425 -2.23 19.13 14.08
C ALA A 425 -2.06 19.81 12.73
N LEU A 426 -1.82 19.02 11.68
CA LEU A 426 -1.64 19.53 10.32
C LEU A 426 -2.96 20.09 9.77
N GLY A 427 -2.92 21.33 9.25
CA GLY A 427 -4.06 21.99 8.64
C GLY A 427 -5.12 22.47 9.64
N ARG A 428 -4.77 22.62 10.93
CA ARG A 428 -5.69 23.13 11.97
C ARG A 428 -5.11 24.35 12.66
N PRO A 429 -5.95 25.31 13.09
CA PRO A 429 -5.46 26.48 13.80
C PRO A 429 -4.84 26.09 15.13
N ILE A 430 -3.77 26.79 15.50
CA ILE A 430 -3.22 26.74 16.85
C ILE A 430 -4.17 27.52 17.74
N ALA A 431 -4.94 26.82 18.56
CA ALA A 431 -5.87 27.45 19.51
C ALA A 431 -5.17 27.75 20.83
#